data_2f830e36e301462108439b0c615040f7
#
_entry.id   2f830e36e301462108439b0c615040f7
#
_cell.length_a   1.000
_cell.length_b   1.000
_cell.length_c   1.000
_cell.angle_alpha   90.00
_cell.angle_beta   90.00
_cell.angle_gamma   90.00
#
_symmetry.space_group_name_H-M   'P 1'
#
loop_
_entity.id
_entity.type
_entity.pdbx_description
1 polymer ?
#
loop_
_entity_poly.entity_id
_entity_poly.type
_entity_poly.pdbx_seq_one_letter_code
_entity_poly.pdbx_strand_id
1 'polypeptide(L)' 'MRLKINGKNEEIEAATILEILKARNVEPRMVAVEVNSKMIERDDYAIIKLKEGDEIEFLYFMGGGLI' A
#
# COMPACT_ATOMS: atom_id res chain seq x y z
N MET A 1 -5.68 -7.55 -10.76
CA MET A 1 -5.09 -8.66 -10.00
C MET A 1 -5.67 -8.71 -8.60
N ARG A 2 -5.62 -9.83 -7.98
CA ARG A 2 -6.14 -9.99 -6.65
C ARG A 2 -5.03 -9.81 -5.62
N LEU A 3 -5.25 -8.91 -4.68
CA LEU A 3 -4.31 -8.65 -3.59
C LEU A 3 -5.05 -8.76 -2.27
N LYS A 4 -4.29 -9.01 -1.20
CA LYS A 4 -4.86 -8.99 0.13
C LYS A 4 -4.40 -7.71 0.80
N ILE A 5 -5.33 -6.80 1.06
CA ILE A 5 -5.00 -5.51 1.62
C ILE A 5 -5.61 -5.40 3.01
N ASN A 6 -4.74 -5.25 4.01
CA ASN A 6 -5.17 -5.20 5.41
C ASN A 6 -6.09 -6.36 5.75
N GLY A 7 -5.71 -7.55 5.30
CA GLY A 7 -6.44 -8.77 5.60
C GLY A 7 -7.64 -9.06 4.72
N LYS A 8 -7.95 -8.18 3.76
CA LYS A 8 -9.10 -8.37 2.90
C LYS A 8 -8.68 -8.60 1.46
N ASN A 9 -9.27 -9.59 0.81
CA ASN A 9 -9.03 -9.83 -0.59
C ASN A 9 -9.74 -8.78 -1.42
N GLU A 10 -9.01 -8.15 -2.34
CA GLU A 10 -9.56 -7.12 -3.21
C GLU A 10 -9.05 -7.29 -4.62
N GLU A 11 -9.90 -6.97 -5.56
CA GLU A 11 -9.52 -6.94 -6.97
C GLU A 11 -8.97 -5.54 -7.26
N ILE A 12 -7.70 -5.47 -7.67
CA ILE A 12 -6.99 -4.21 -7.82
C ILE A 12 -6.45 -4.12 -9.23
N GLU A 13 -6.61 -2.95 -9.85
CA GLU A 13 -6.10 -2.74 -11.19
C GLU A 13 -4.76 -2.04 -11.22
N ALA A 14 -4.33 -1.54 -10.08
CA ALA A 14 -3.04 -0.85 -10.01
C ALA A 14 -1.90 -1.84 -10.03
N ALA A 15 -0.74 -1.39 -10.50
CA ALA A 15 0.45 -2.22 -10.57
C ALA A 15 1.45 -1.92 -9.47
N THR A 16 1.36 -0.75 -8.82
CA THR A 16 2.31 -0.34 -7.80
C THR A 16 1.57 0.17 -6.58
N ILE A 17 2.32 0.26 -5.46
CA ILE A 17 1.75 0.82 -4.24
C ILE A 17 1.30 2.25 -4.45
N LEU A 18 2.11 3.04 -5.16
CA LEU A 18 1.75 4.44 -5.37
C LEU A 18 0.43 4.58 -6.10
N GLU A 19 0.18 3.70 -7.08
CA GLU A 19 -1.08 3.75 -7.82
C GLU A 19 -2.26 3.43 -6.92
N ILE A 20 -2.09 2.47 -6.00
CA ILE A 20 -3.17 2.15 -5.06
C ILE A 20 -3.46 3.36 -4.17
N LEU A 21 -2.40 3.98 -3.66
CA LEU A 21 -2.58 5.13 -2.78
C LEU A 21 -3.27 6.28 -3.49
N LYS A 22 -2.90 6.53 -4.73
CA LYS A 22 -3.55 7.58 -5.51
C LYS A 22 -5.03 7.30 -5.72
N ALA A 23 -5.35 6.05 -6.03
CA ALA A 23 -6.74 5.68 -6.25
C ALA A 23 -7.57 5.85 -4.99
N ARG A 24 -6.94 5.74 -3.82
CA ARG A 24 -7.64 5.87 -2.53
C ARG A 24 -7.50 7.26 -1.94
N ASN A 25 -6.86 8.18 -2.64
CA ASN A 25 -6.62 9.54 -2.15
C ASN A 25 -5.85 9.57 -0.85
N VAL A 26 -4.84 8.70 -0.75
CA VAL A 26 -3.99 8.64 0.43
C VAL A 26 -2.63 9.24 0.10
N GLU A 27 -2.20 10.18 0.94
CA GLU A 27 -0.88 10.77 0.81
C GLU A 27 0.18 9.74 1.16
N PRO A 28 1.18 9.53 0.29
CA PRO A 28 2.21 8.53 0.61
C PRO A 28 2.92 8.78 1.93
N ARG A 29 3.02 10.03 2.37
CA ARG A 29 3.69 10.34 3.63
C ARG A 29 2.85 10.01 4.85
N MET A 30 1.58 9.72 4.64
CA MET A 30 0.68 9.47 5.75
C MET A 30 0.43 7.98 5.98
N VAL A 31 1.26 7.14 5.38
CA VAL A 31 1.05 5.71 5.48
C VAL A 31 2.40 4.99 5.46
N ALA A 32 2.52 3.96 6.30
CA ALA A 32 3.62 3.01 6.20
C ALA A 32 3.10 1.78 5.50
N VAL A 33 3.93 1.13 4.69
CA VAL A 33 3.48 0.04 3.84
C VAL A 33 4.39 -1.16 4.01
N GLU A 34 3.76 -2.33 4.19
CA GLU A 34 4.47 -3.62 4.15
C GLU A 34 3.90 -4.43 3.00
N VAL A 35 4.79 -5.13 2.30
CA VAL A 35 4.38 -6.08 1.28
C VAL A 35 4.98 -7.43 1.66
N ASN A 36 4.10 -8.41 1.88
CA ASN A 36 4.50 -9.75 2.29
C ASN A 36 5.42 -9.69 3.51
N SER A 37 5.01 -8.88 4.50
CA SER A 37 5.69 -8.69 5.78
C SER A 37 7.02 -7.94 5.69
N LYS A 38 7.28 -7.31 4.55
CA LYS A 38 8.53 -6.57 4.38
C LYS A 38 8.19 -5.09 4.25
N MET A 39 8.82 -4.26 5.09
CA MET A 39 8.61 -2.82 5.03
C MET A 39 9.16 -2.26 3.73
N ILE A 40 8.36 -1.40 3.08
CA ILE A 40 8.74 -0.80 1.80
C ILE A 40 9.07 0.66 2.03
N GLU A 41 10.19 1.10 1.47
CA GLU A 41 10.59 2.51 1.53
C GLU A 41 9.69 3.34 0.64
N ARG A 42 9.42 4.57 1.08
CA ARG A 42 8.54 5.45 0.29
C ARG A 42 9.06 5.65 -1.13
N ASP A 43 10.38 5.72 -1.29
CA ASP A 43 10.97 5.92 -2.61
C ASP A 43 10.68 4.77 -3.56
N ASP A 44 10.30 3.61 -3.02
CA ASP A 44 10.04 2.43 -3.83
C ASP A 44 8.56 2.24 -4.14
N TYR A 45 7.70 3.09 -3.64
CA TYR A 45 6.25 2.91 -3.85
C TYR A 45 5.87 2.91 -5.32
N ALA A 46 6.58 3.67 -6.14
CA ALA A 46 6.28 3.76 -7.57
C ALA A 46 7.08 2.78 -8.40
N ILE A 47 8.05 2.09 -7.78
CA ILE A 47 8.99 1.25 -8.50
C ILE A 47 8.65 -0.23 -8.39
N ILE A 48 8.30 -0.67 -7.18
CA ILE A 48 8.05 -2.09 -6.94
C ILE A 48 6.75 -2.49 -7.60
N LYS A 49 6.82 -3.53 -8.43
CA LYS A 49 5.64 -4.07 -9.11
C LYS A 49 4.99 -5.11 -8.23
N LEU A 50 3.71 -4.92 -7.99
CA LEU A 50 2.92 -5.87 -7.21
C LEU A 50 2.57 -7.09 -8.07
N LYS A 51 2.36 -8.21 -7.41
CA LYS A 51 2.05 -9.46 -8.09
C LYS A 51 0.78 -10.05 -7.51
N GLU A 52 0.16 -10.89 -8.31
CA GLU A 52 -1.04 -11.61 -7.90
C GLU A 52 -0.79 -12.31 -6.57
N GLY A 53 -1.67 -12.08 -5.61
CA GLY A 53 -1.58 -12.75 -4.32
C GLY A 53 -0.72 -12.05 -3.28
N ASP A 54 -0.10 -10.91 -3.64
CA ASP A 54 0.68 -10.18 -2.64
C ASP A 54 -0.21 -9.73 -1.48
N GLU A 55 0.38 -9.73 -0.29
CA GLU A 55 -0.30 -9.26 0.92
C GLU A 55 0.29 -7.92 1.31
N ILE A 56 -0.57 -6.93 1.39
CA ILE A 56 -0.16 -5.56 1.65
C ILE A 56 -0.81 -5.08 2.94
N GLU A 57 -0.01 -4.46 3.80
CA GLU A 57 -0.50 -3.82 5.01
C GLU A 57 -0.25 -2.33 4.89
N PHE A 58 -1.31 -1.56 5.04
CA PHE A 58 -1.21 -0.10 5.13
C PHE A 58 -1.44 0.31 6.56
N LEU A 59 -0.47 1.02 7.13
CA LEU A 59 -0.57 1.55 8.49
C LEU A 59 -0.71 3.06 8.36
N TYR A 60 -1.90 3.55 8.60
CA TYR A 60 -2.21 4.97 8.37
C TYR A 60 -1.83 5.79 9.58
N PHE A 61 -1.23 6.95 9.33
CA PHE A 61 -0.99 7.93 10.39
C PHE A 61 -2.16 8.87 10.41
N MET A 62 -2.66 9.16 11.60
CA MET A 62 -3.80 10.05 11.71
C MET A 62 -3.34 11.49 11.55
N GLY A 63 -4.24 12.32 11.11
CA GLY A 63 -3.92 13.73 10.95
C GLY A 63 -3.43 14.31 12.26
N GLY A 64 -2.40 15.13 12.17
CA GLY A 64 -1.77 15.65 13.37
C GLY A 64 -0.76 14.70 13.93
N GLY A 65 -0.44 13.65 13.20
CA GLY A 65 0.58 12.71 13.61
C GLY A 65 0.00 11.51 14.30
N LEU A 66 0.49 11.27 15.48
CA LEU A 66 0.08 10.08 16.18
C LEU A 66 -1.20 10.26 16.94
N ILE A 67 -1.86 9.20 17.09
CA ILE A 67 -3.01 9.12 17.96
C ILE A 67 -2.53 8.66 19.32
#